data_5b435ab61d706266aacdf6d59640fafa
#
_entry.id   5b435ab61d706266aacdf6d59640fafa
#
_cell.length_a   1.000
_cell.length_b   1.000
_cell.length_c   1.000
_cell.angle_alpha   90.00
_cell.angle_beta   90.00
_cell.angle_gamma   90.00
#
_symmetry.space_group_name_H-M   'P 1'
#
loop_
_entity.id
_entity.type
_entity.pdbx_description
1 polymer ?
#
loop_
_entity_poly.entity_id
_entity_poly.type
_entity_poly.pdbx_seq_one_letter_code
_entity_poly.pdbx_strand_id
1 'polypeptide(L)'
;DGWTHDAFDPQVIGDIVIGRGSLDNKGVALTSYFLLRFFKEHDHRFRHRVRILFGGSEEIALNDIKWFVANIGAPYQAIVTDGPFPVNNIQKGLLDVDVELPVGPQLRGWHAGTATNTVPGAAAITLTGVDESTVRQAFCQSGNIAPDIAERLHINATAQGVTIEATGVAGHACQPSGTVNAIAVLTTALARSGLLE
;
A
#
# COMPACT_ATOMS: atom_id res chain seq x y z
N ASP A 1 8.55 -7.35 4.06
CA ASP A 1 9.26 -7.47 5.30
C ASP A 1 8.28 -7.41 6.48
N GLY A 2 8.74 -7.74 7.70
CA GLY A 2 7.86 -7.85 8.88
C GLY A 2 7.32 -9.26 9.13
N TRP A 3 7.67 -10.23 8.29
CA TRP A 3 7.35 -11.63 8.51
C TRP A 3 8.31 -12.27 9.52
N THR A 4 7.74 -12.99 10.48
CA THR A 4 8.55 -13.80 11.44
C THR A 4 8.94 -15.16 10.89
N HIS A 5 8.30 -15.60 9.80
CA HIS A 5 8.53 -16.84 9.08
C HIS A 5 8.52 -16.55 7.57
N ASP A 6 8.98 -17.50 6.76
CA ASP A 6 8.86 -17.35 5.31
C ASP A 6 7.37 -17.28 4.92
N ALA A 7 7.01 -16.21 4.21
CA ALA A 7 5.64 -15.97 3.79
C ALA A 7 5.08 -17.07 2.87
N PHE A 8 5.95 -17.76 2.13
CA PHE A 8 5.57 -18.79 1.16
C PHE A 8 5.83 -20.22 1.65
N ASP A 9 6.36 -20.39 2.88
CA ASP A 9 6.43 -21.66 3.59
C ASP A 9 5.48 -21.61 4.80
N PRO A 10 4.18 -21.94 4.61
CA PRO A 10 3.17 -21.71 5.63
C PRO A 10 3.38 -22.65 6.84
N GLN A 11 3.28 -22.07 8.02
CA GLN A 11 3.42 -22.77 9.29
C GLN A 11 2.10 -22.86 10.04
N VAL A 12 1.87 -23.97 10.72
CA VAL A 12 0.75 -24.13 11.66
C VAL A 12 1.35 -24.19 13.06
N ILE A 13 1.04 -23.19 13.88
CA ILE A 13 1.54 -23.08 15.25
C ILE A 13 0.34 -23.01 16.19
N GLY A 14 0.05 -24.13 16.86
CA GLY A 14 -1.19 -24.25 17.63
C GLY A 14 -2.42 -24.09 16.73
N ASP A 15 -3.25 -23.12 17.02
CA ASP A 15 -4.46 -22.81 16.26
C ASP A 15 -4.27 -21.68 15.22
N ILE A 16 -3.02 -21.28 14.97
CA ILE A 16 -2.69 -20.17 14.08
C ILE A 16 -2.02 -20.70 12.81
N VAL A 17 -2.47 -20.23 11.66
CA VAL A 17 -1.83 -20.45 10.37
C VAL A 17 -1.12 -19.17 9.94
N ILE A 18 0.20 -19.25 9.77
CA ILE A 18 1.04 -18.13 9.33
C ILE A 18 1.50 -18.41 7.91
N GLY A 19 1.23 -17.50 6.99
CA GLY A 19 1.65 -17.61 5.59
C GLY A 19 0.94 -16.62 4.69
N ARG A 20 1.49 -16.37 3.51
CA ARG A 20 0.89 -15.46 2.54
C ARG A 20 -0.48 -15.97 2.10
N GLY A 21 -1.50 -15.12 2.27
CA GLY A 21 -2.89 -15.42 1.91
C GLY A 21 -3.66 -16.20 2.98
N SER A 22 -3.11 -16.50 4.16
CA SER A 22 -3.84 -17.20 5.21
C SER A 22 -5.00 -16.36 5.76
N LEU A 23 -4.79 -15.05 5.94
CA LEU A 23 -5.82 -14.09 6.33
C LEU A 23 -6.53 -13.51 5.12
N ASP A 24 -5.77 -13.02 4.18
CA ASP A 24 -6.22 -12.33 2.97
C ASP A 24 -5.76 -13.10 1.73
N ASN A 25 -6.64 -13.93 1.06
CA ASN A 25 -7.99 -14.25 1.60
C ASN A 25 -8.35 -15.72 1.31
N LYS A 26 -7.37 -16.64 1.40
CA LYS A 26 -7.57 -18.09 1.13
C LYS A 26 -8.54 -18.75 2.11
N GLY A 27 -8.58 -18.29 3.37
CA GLY A 27 -9.50 -18.82 4.37
C GLY A 27 -10.96 -18.66 3.94
N VAL A 28 -11.33 -17.46 3.51
CA VAL A 28 -12.68 -17.13 3.06
C VAL A 28 -13.02 -17.80 1.72
N ALA A 29 -12.03 -17.88 0.83
CA ALA A 29 -12.17 -18.60 -0.43
C ALA A 29 -12.50 -20.08 -0.21
N LEU A 30 -11.81 -20.75 0.69
CA LEU A 30 -12.08 -22.13 1.08
C LEU A 30 -13.44 -22.28 1.77
N THR A 31 -13.81 -21.36 2.65
CA THR A 31 -15.13 -21.34 3.30
C THR A 31 -16.25 -21.29 2.24
N SER A 32 -16.12 -20.44 1.23
CA SER A 32 -17.06 -20.33 0.13
C SER A 32 -17.18 -21.65 -0.66
N TYR A 33 -16.04 -22.29 -0.94
CA TYR A 33 -15.99 -23.59 -1.59
C TYR A 33 -16.68 -24.69 -0.79
N PHE A 34 -16.38 -24.79 0.51
CA PHE A 34 -16.97 -25.80 1.38
C PHE A 34 -18.48 -25.58 1.59
N LEU A 35 -18.92 -24.32 1.63
CA LEU A 35 -20.35 -23.99 1.69
C LEU A 35 -21.09 -24.50 0.44
N LEU A 36 -20.56 -24.28 -0.76
CA LEU A 36 -21.15 -24.76 -2.00
C LEU A 36 -21.15 -26.30 -2.07
N ARG A 37 -20.07 -26.93 -1.60
CA ARG A 37 -19.95 -28.38 -1.46
C ARG A 37 -21.00 -28.94 -0.50
N PHE A 38 -21.17 -28.33 0.66
CA PHE A 38 -22.19 -28.69 1.65
C PHE A 38 -23.59 -28.67 1.03
N PHE A 39 -23.95 -27.62 0.32
CA PHE A 39 -25.25 -27.55 -0.36
C PHE A 39 -25.43 -28.64 -1.40
N LYS A 40 -24.38 -28.98 -2.15
CA LYS A 40 -24.41 -30.08 -3.11
C LYS A 40 -24.59 -31.45 -2.46
N GLU A 41 -23.89 -31.71 -1.37
CA GLU A 41 -23.95 -32.97 -0.61
C GLU A 41 -25.30 -33.18 0.08
N HIS A 42 -26.04 -32.10 0.37
CA HIS A 42 -27.36 -32.13 1.00
C HIS A 42 -28.51 -31.90 0.01
N ASP A 43 -28.27 -32.13 -1.28
CA ASP A 43 -29.26 -31.99 -2.36
C ASP A 43 -30.00 -30.64 -2.36
N HIS A 44 -29.36 -29.59 -1.89
CA HIS A 44 -29.97 -28.27 -1.91
C HIS A 44 -30.13 -27.75 -3.33
N ARG A 45 -31.38 -27.41 -3.70
CA ARG A 45 -31.70 -26.86 -5.01
C ARG A 45 -31.82 -25.36 -4.96
N PHE A 46 -30.84 -24.66 -5.59
CA PHE A 46 -30.92 -23.22 -5.78
C PHE A 46 -31.93 -22.86 -6.87
N ARG A 47 -32.64 -21.75 -6.70
CA ARG A 47 -33.50 -21.19 -7.75
C ARG A 47 -32.67 -20.60 -8.92
N HIS A 48 -31.46 -20.19 -8.65
CA HIS A 48 -30.55 -19.59 -9.58
C HIS A 48 -29.25 -20.38 -9.67
N ARG A 49 -28.52 -20.22 -10.76
CA ARG A 49 -27.19 -20.80 -10.89
C ARG A 49 -26.25 -20.05 -9.93
N VAL A 50 -25.60 -20.80 -9.07
CA VAL A 50 -24.52 -20.29 -8.20
C VAL A 50 -23.18 -20.59 -8.84
N ARG A 51 -22.28 -19.63 -8.83
CA ARG A 51 -20.92 -19.73 -9.31
C ARG A 51 -19.98 -19.12 -8.31
N ILE A 52 -18.86 -19.77 -8.02
CA ILE A 52 -17.74 -19.18 -7.31
C ILE A 52 -16.73 -18.72 -8.35
N LEU A 53 -16.25 -17.51 -8.22
CA LEU A 53 -15.15 -16.94 -8.99
C LEU A 53 -13.97 -16.73 -8.06
N PHE A 54 -12.87 -17.42 -8.33
CA PHE A 54 -11.59 -17.16 -7.69
C PHE A 54 -10.77 -16.24 -8.58
N GLY A 55 -10.61 -15.00 -8.16
CA GLY A 55 -9.81 -14.02 -8.85
C GLY A 55 -8.34 -14.12 -8.46
N GLY A 56 -7.46 -13.67 -9.32
CA GLY A 56 -6.00 -13.63 -9.11
C GLY A 56 -5.39 -12.24 -9.27
N SER A 57 -6.21 -11.20 -9.47
CA SER A 57 -5.73 -9.83 -9.68
C SER A 57 -6.53 -8.78 -8.92
N GLU A 58 -7.05 -9.12 -7.75
CA GLU A 58 -7.77 -8.17 -6.90
C GLU A 58 -6.89 -6.96 -6.55
N GLU A 59 -5.67 -7.21 -6.08
CA GLU A 59 -4.67 -6.19 -5.70
C GLU A 59 -4.07 -5.44 -6.90
N ILE A 60 -4.35 -5.89 -8.13
CA ILE A 60 -3.76 -5.34 -9.35
C ILE A 60 -4.87 -4.98 -10.33
N ALA A 61 -5.59 -3.90 -10.06
CA ALA A 61 -6.57 -3.29 -10.95
C ALA A 61 -7.78 -4.17 -11.35
N LEU A 62 -8.05 -5.32 -10.69
CA LEU A 62 -9.20 -6.20 -10.92
C LEU A 62 -9.38 -6.63 -12.40
N ASN A 63 -8.28 -6.87 -13.11
CA ASN A 63 -8.33 -7.17 -14.55
C ASN A 63 -9.08 -8.46 -14.89
N ASP A 64 -9.02 -9.45 -14.00
CA ASP A 64 -9.76 -10.72 -14.12
C ASP A 64 -11.28 -10.51 -14.00
N ILE A 65 -11.72 -9.66 -13.09
CA ILE A 65 -13.15 -9.32 -12.95
C ILE A 65 -13.64 -8.51 -14.15
N LYS A 66 -12.84 -7.56 -14.63
CA LYS A 66 -13.15 -6.79 -15.85
C LYS A 66 -13.30 -7.73 -17.05
N TRP A 67 -12.35 -8.67 -17.21
CA TRP A 67 -12.41 -9.67 -18.25
C TRP A 67 -13.66 -10.56 -18.12
N PHE A 68 -13.95 -11.05 -16.90
CA PHE A 68 -15.11 -11.89 -16.63
C PHE A 68 -16.42 -11.19 -17.02
N VAL A 69 -16.61 -9.95 -16.58
CA VAL A 69 -17.81 -9.17 -16.89
C VAL A 69 -17.94 -8.93 -18.40
N ALA A 70 -16.83 -8.61 -19.07
CA ALA A 70 -16.84 -8.34 -20.52
C ALA A 70 -17.13 -9.58 -21.38
N ASN A 71 -16.67 -10.78 -20.97
CA ASN A 71 -16.74 -11.98 -21.80
C ASN A 71 -17.83 -12.98 -21.36
N ILE A 72 -18.20 -12.98 -20.10
CA ILE A 72 -19.18 -13.91 -19.50
C ILE A 72 -20.49 -13.19 -19.14
N GLY A 73 -20.39 -11.90 -18.81
CA GLY A 73 -21.50 -11.06 -18.38
C GLY A 73 -21.53 -10.85 -16.86
N ALA A 74 -22.15 -9.73 -16.47
CA ALA A 74 -22.33 -9.41 -15.05
C ALA A 74 -23.33 -10.39 -14.40
N PRO A 75 -23.08 -10.84 -13.15
CA PRO A 75 -24.06 -11.63 -12.40
C PRO A 75 -25.26 -10.76 -12.00
N TYR A 76 -26.41 -11.38 -11.83
CA TYR A 76 -27.60 -10.71 -11.29
C TYR A 76 -27.34 -10.19 -9.85
N GLN A 77 -26.61 -10.98 -9.07
CA GLN A 77 -26.19 -10.65 -7.72
C GLN A 77 -24.80 -11.25 -7.47
N ALA A 78 -23.98 -10.52 -6.74
CA ALA A 78 -22.67 -10.98 -6.31
C ALA A 78 -22.53 -10.80 -4.79
N ILE A 79 -21.85 -11.75 -4.16
CA ILE A 79 -21.40 -11.67 -2.78
C ILE A 79 -19.88 -11.72 -2.83
N VAL A 80 -19.24 -10.69 -2.33
CA VAL A 80 -17.78 -10.62 -2.19
C VAL A 80 -17.46 -10.99 -0.75
N THR A 81 -16.70 -12.07 -0.58
CA THR A 81 -16.41 -12.63 0.75
C THR A 81 -15.12 -12.06 1.34
N ASP A 82 -14.82 -10.81 1.02
CA ASP A 82 -13.59 -10.12 1.41
C ASP A 82 -13.90 -8.80 2.10
N GLY A 83 -14.60 -8.89 3.20
CA GLY A 83 -15.01 -7.72 3.97
C GLY A 83 -15.32 -8.05 5.41
N PRO A 84 -15.40 -7.04 6.28
CA PRO A 84 -15.74 -7.23 7.67
C PRO A 84 -17.19 -7.73 7.82
N PHE A 85 -17.35 -8.65 8.76
CA PHE A 85 -18.67 -9.13 9.17
C PHE A 85 -19.42 -8.04 9.99
N PRO A 86 -20.76 -7.91 9.92
CA PRO A 86 -21.68 -8.89 9.31
C PRO A 86 -21.89 -8.71 7.81
N VAL A 87 -22.06 -7.54 7.30
CA VAL A 87 -22.22 -7.23 5.87
C VAL A 87 -21.81 -5.79 5.63
N ASN A 88 -20.92 -5.56 4.69
CA ASN A 88 -20.56 -4.25 4.20
C ASN A 88 -21.26 -4.01 2.85
N ASN A 89 -22.17 -3.05 2.81
CA ASN A 89 -22.92 -2.66 1.61
C ASN A 89 -22.57 -1.25 1.11
N ILE A 90 -21.58 -0.61 1.72
CA ILE A 90 -21.10 0.73 1.38
C ILE A 90 -19.58 0.70 1.39
N GLN A 91 -18.96 1.14 0.30
CA GLN A 91 -17.50 1.27 0.19
C GLN A 91 -17.12 2.71 -0.14
N LYS A 92 -15.89 3.08 0.25
CA LYS A 92 -15.28 4.33 -0.18
C LYS A 92 -14.98 4.28 -1.67
N GLY A 93 -15.06 5.41 -2.35
CA GLY A 93 -14.56 5.53 -3.71
C GLY A 93 -13.03 5.45 -3.76
N LEU A 94 -12.49 5.01 -4.89
CA LEU A 94 -11.07 5.03 -5.20
C LEU A 94 -10.82 6.10 -6.27
N LEU A 95 -9.79 6.91 -6.06
CA LEU A 95 -9.29 7.86 -7.03
C LEU A 95 -7.76 7.72 -7.10
N ASP A 96 -7.26 7.24 -8.22
CA ASP A 96 -5.84 7.25 -8.56
C ASP A 96 -5.55 8.43 -9.47
N VAL A 97 -4.51 9.19 -9.15
CA VAL A 97 -4.11 10.36 -9.92
C VAL A 97 -2.62 10.28 -10.21
N ASP A 98 -2.25 10.23 -11.48
CA ASP A 98 -0.88 10.40 -11.93
C ASP A 98 -0.61 11.89 -12.17
N VAL A 99 0.46 12.40 -11.54
CA VAL A 99 0.86 13.80 -11.65
C VAL A 99 2.30 13.86 -12.15
N GLU A 100 2.48 14.48 -13.30
CA GLU A 100 3.81 14.81 -13.81
C GLU A 100 4.20 16.23 -13.39
N LEU A 101 5.32 16.35 -12.69
CA LEU A 101 5.85 17.62 -12.24
C LEU A 101 7.25 17.84 -12.82
N PRO A 102 7.55 19.05 -13.33
CA PRO A 102 8.92 19.40 -13.68
C PRO A 102 9.76 19.41 -12.40
N VAL A 103 10.88 18.72 -12.42
CA VAL A 103 11.85 18.71 -11.31
C VAL A 103 13.12 19.45 -11.73
N GLY A 104 13.69 20.22 -10.80
CA GLY A 104 14.95 20.89 -11.02
C GLY A 104 16.11 19.90 -11.24
N PRO A 105 17.17 20.31 -11.95
CA PRO A 105 18.29 19.43 -12.28
C PRO A 105 19.07 18.95 -11.05
N GLN A 106 18.88 19.60 -9.90
CA GLN A 106 19.51 19.20 -8.64
C GLN A 106 18.87 17.96 -8.01
N LEU A 107 17.61 17.66 -8.35
CA LEU A 107 16.88 16.52 -7.79
C LEU A 107 17.16 15.24 -8.58
N ARG A 108 17.65 14.22 -7.89
CA ARG A 108 17.95 12.91 -8.46
C ARG A 108 17.48 11.81 -7.49
N GLY A 109 17.34 10.61 -8.02
CA GLY A 109 17.15 9.41 -7.21
C GLY A 109 15.96 9.45 -6.28
N TRP A 110 14.82 10.04 -6.70
CA TRP A 110 13.61 10.02 -5.90
C TRP A 110 13.07 8.59 -5.79
N HIS A 111 12.93 8.12 -4.55
CA HIS A 111 12.38 6.82 -4.24
C HIS A 111 11.39 6.93 -3.07
N ALA A 112 10.17 6.42 -3.25
CA ALA A 112 9.20 6.37 -2.17
C ALA A 112 8.08 5.38 -2.47
N GLY A 113 7.61 4.69 -1.43
CA GLY A 113 6.51 3.76 -1.53
C GLY A 113 6.83 2.48 -2.31
N THR A 114 5.98 1.49 -2.17
CA THR A 114 6.09 0.18 -2.85
C THR A 114 4.79 -0.21 -3.54
N ALA A 115 3.67 0.39 -3.13
CA ALA A 115 2.34 0.12 -3.68
C ALA A 115 1.44 1.35 -3.52
N THR A 116 0.51 1.55 -4.45
CA THR A 116 -0.41 2.71 -4.47
C THR A 116 -1.43 2.69 -3.35
N ASN A 117 -1.75 1.51 -2.83
CA ASN A 117 -2.69 1.32 -1.72
C ASN A 117 -2.04 1.44 -0.32
N THR A 118 -0.77 1.82 -0.23
CA THR A 118 -0.05 1.99 1.04
C THR A 118 0.42 3.42 1.25
N VAL A 119 0.31 3.89 2.51
CA VAL A 119 0.99 5.11 2.94
C VAL A 119 2.49 4.79 3.06
N PRO A 120 3.39 5.49 2.35
CA PRO A 120 4.81 5.16 2.37
C PRO A 120 5.46 5.45 3.72
N GLY A 121 6.10 4.42 4.28
CA GLY A 121 6.88 4.52 5.53
C GLY A 121 8.32 4.97 5.34
N ALA A 122 8.79 5.07 4.09
CA ALA A 122 10.11 5.58 3.73
C ALA A 122 10.06 6.38 2.44
N ALA A 123 10.86 7.43 2.36
CA ALA A 123 11.10 8.21 1.16
C ALA A 123 12.55 8.69 1.14
N ALA A 124 13.15 8.77 -0.04
CA ALA A 124 14.51 9.25 -0.19
C ALA A 124 14.64 10.11 -1.45
N ILE A 125 15.55 11.08 -1.40
CA ILE A 125 15.96 11.90 -2.55
C ILE A 125 17.45 12.18 -2.48
N THR A 126 18.09 12.30 -3.65
CA THR A 126 19.48 12.74 -3.75
C THR A 126 19.53 14.14 -4.37
N LEU A 127 20.17 15.07 -3.68
CA LEU A 127 20.48 16.41 -4.18
C LEU A 127 21.91 16.41 -4.73
N THR A 128 22.06 16.93 -5.94
CA THR A 128 23.37 17.10 -6.60
C THR A 128 23.77 18.57 -6.60
N GLY A 129 25.08 18.85 -6.57
CA GLY A 129 25.59 20.21 -6.59
C GLY A 129 25.53 20.97 -5.25
N VAL A 130 25.21 20.26 -4.18
CA VAL A 130 25.21 20.76 -2.80
C VAL A 130 26.04 19.84 -1.91
N ASP A 131 26.64 20.37 -0.85
CA ASP A 131 27.30 19.58 0.17
C ASP A 131 26.40 19.32 1.40
N GLU A 132 26.80 18.35 2.21
CA GLU A 132 26.02 17.95 3.38
C GLU A 132 25.86 19.09 4.40
N SER A 133 26.88 19.92 4.56
CA SER A 133 26.86 21.03 5.52
C SER A 133 25.82 22.07 5.10
N THR A 134 25.74 22.38 3.81
CA THR A 134 24.74 23.29 3.25
C THR A 134 23.31 22.76 3.49
N VAL A 135 23.08 21.45 3.23
CA VAL A 135 21.77 20.85 3.46
C VAL A 135 21.39 20.87 4.93
N ARG A 136 22.31 20.47 5.83
CA ARG A 136 22.07 20.52 7.29
C ARG A 136 21.81 21.93 7.78
N GLN A 137 22.56 22.90 7.28
CA GLN A 137 22.39 24.31 7.66
C GLN A 137 21.01 24.82 7.21
N ALA A 138 20.59 24.54 6.00
CA ALA A 138 19.29 24.93 5.48
C ALA A 138 18.13 24.34 6.33
N PHE A 139 18.24 23.09 6.76
CA PHE A 139 17.23 22.47 7.62
C PHE A 139 17.26 23.01 9.05
N CYS A 140 18.43 23.31 9.60
CA CYS A 140 18.56 23.89 10.94
C CYS A 140 18.16 25.37 11.00
N GLN A 141 18.52 26.16 9.97
CA GLN A 141 18.27 27.60 9.96
C GLN A 141 16.82 27.97 9.63
N SER A 142 16.10 27.09 8.98
CA SER A 142 14.73 27.42 8.53
C SER A 142 13.78 27.73 9.69
N GLY A 143 14.06 27.26 10.92
CA GLY A 143 13.16 27.46 12.07
C GLY A 143 11.71 27.01 11.80
N ASN A 144 11.45 26.70 10.54
CA ASN A 144 10.15 26.40 9.96
C ASN A 144 9.88 24.90 9.87
N ILE A 145 10.90 24.05 10.10
CA ILE A 145 10.73 22.60 10.13
C ILE A 145 10.36 22.21 11.56
N ALA A 146 9.17 21.70 11.72
CA ALA A 146 8.68 21.25 13.02
C ALA A 146 9.58 20.10 13.57
N PRO A 147 9.82 20.03 14.90
CA PRO A 147 10.71 19.02 15.48
C PRO A 147 10.35 17.58 15.11
N ASP A 148 9.08 17.25 15.05
CA ASP A 148 8.56 15.95 14.69
C ASP A 148 8.86 15.55 13.23
N ILE A 149 9.03 16.54 12.34
CA ILE A 149 9.51 16.34 10.96
C ILE A 149 11.02 16.17 10.96
N ALA A 150 11.75 17.05 11.67
CA ALA A 150 13.21 17.04 11.70
C ALA A 150 13.78 15.72 12.24
N GLU A 151 13.18 15.16 13.28
CA GLU A 151 13.58 13.88 13.88
C GLU A 151 13.44 12.67 12.93
N ARG A 152 12.64 12.82 11.87
CA ARG A 152 12.40 11.78 10.87
C ARG A 152 13.32 11.84 9.66
N LEU A 153 14.23 12.83 9.62
CA LEU A 153 15.11 13.06 8.48
C LEU A 153 16.52 12.59 8.78
N HIS A 154 17.09 11.85 7.84
CA HIS A 154 18.48 11.41 7.86
C HIS A 154 19.19 11.97 6.64
N ILE A 155 20.31 12.66 6.86
CA ILE A 155 21.07 13.33 5.81
C ILE A 155 22.44 12.67 5.72
N ASN A 156 22.80 12.19 4.55
CA ASN A 156 24.02 11.45 4.30
C ASN A 156 24.71 11.94 3.03
N ALA A 157 26.00 12.25 3.11
CA ALA A 157 26.82 12.46 1.91
C ALA A 157 27.07 11.15 1.19
N THR A 158 26.97 11.17 -0.13
CA THR A 158 27.22 10.04 -1.03
C THR A 158 28.13 10.45 -2.18
N ALA A 159 28.63 9.51 -2.94
CA ALA A 159 29.41 9.80 -4.13
C ALA A 159 28.63 10.57 -5.23
N GLN A 160 27.31 10.56 -5.16
CA GLN A 160 26.42 11.18 -6.15
C GLN A 160 25.85 12.52 -5.69
N GLY A 161 26.09 12.92 -4.43
CA GLY A 161 25.56 14.12 -3.82
C GLY A 161 25.14 13.88 -2.38
N VAL A 162 24.12 14.57 -1.90
CA VAL A 162 23.58 14.42 -0.56
C VAL A 162 22.24 13.71 -0.63
N THR A 163 22.15 12.56 0.00
CA THR A 163 20.89 11.82 0.12
C THR A 163 20.17 12.23 1.40
N ILE A 164 18.90 12.56 1.27
CA ILE A 164 17.99 12.88 2.37
C ILE A 164 16.95 11.77 2.40
N GLU A 165 16.89 11.07 3.52
CA GLU A 165 15.92 10.00 3.77
C GLU A 165 14.92 10.48 4.81
N ALA A 166 13.65 10.18 4.59
CA ALA A 166 12.59 10.43 5.54
C ALA A 166 11.97 9.11 6.01
N THR A 167 11.78 8.98 7.31
CA THR A 167 11.06 7.87 7.94
C THR A 167 9.65 8.28 8.29
N GLY A 168 8.70 7.44 7.95
CA GLY A 168 7.30 7.57 8.28
C GLY A 168 6.79 6.38 9.09
N VAL A 169 5.49 6.19 9.05
CA VAL A 169 4.80 5.00 9.58
C VAL A 169 3.89 4.48 8.49
N ALA A 170 4.23 3.33 7.94
CA ALA A 170 3.45 2.71 6.86
C ALA A 170 2.09 2.23 7.35
N GLY A 171 1.13 2.14 6.43
CA GLY A 171 -0.18 1.57 6.69
C GLY A 171 -1.03 1.56 5.43
N HIS A 172 -2.21 0.97 5.51
CA HIS A 172 -3.10 0.89 4.37
C HIS A 172 -3.74 2.26 4.07
N ALA A 173 -3.74 2.68 2.81
CA ALA A 173 -4.23 4.00 2.40
C ALA A 173 -5.73 4.22 2.70
N CYS A 174 -6.53 3.15 2.76
CA CYS A 174 -7.95 3.25 3.13
C CYS A 174 -8.17 3.50 4.64
N GLN A 175 -7.16 3.24 5.47
CA GLN A 175 -7.16 3.44 6.92
C GLN A 175 -5.90 4.17 7.39
N PRO A 176 -5.69 5.45 7.01
CA PRO A 176 -4.44 6.16 7.26
C PRO A 176 -4.26 6.62 8.71
N SER A 177 -5.21 6.34 9.59
CA SER A 177 -5.13 6.71 11.00
C SER A 177 -3.91 6.06 11.67
N GLY A 178 -3.07 6.87 12.31
CA GLY A 178 -1.82 6.41 12.94
C GLY A 178 -0.65 6.25 11.97
N THR A 179 -0.82 6.51 10.68
CA THR A 179 0.28 6.52 9.72
C THR A 179 0.96 7.88 9.62
N VAL A 180 2.21 7.88 9.14
CA VAL A 180 2.95 9.10 8.80
C VAL A 180 3.53 8.91 7.40
N ASN A 181 3.09 9.74 6.47
CA ASN A 181 3.54 9.67 5.08
C ASN A 181 4.95 10.23 4.92
N ALA A 182 5.94 9.38 4.64
CA ALA A 182 7.33 9.77 4.47
C ALA A 182 7.55 10.74 3.30
N ILE A 183 6.74 10.67 2.22
CA ILE A 183 6.79 11.65 1.12
C ILE A 183 6.40 13.03 1.65
N ALA A 184 5.33 13.12 2.43
CA ALA A 184 4.89 14.39 3.00
C ALA A 184 5.93 14.98 3.97
N VAL A 185 6.59 14.14 4.77
CA VAL A 185 7.71 14.56 5.63
C VAL A 185 8.83 15.17 4.80
N LEU A 186 9.30 14.44 3.79
CA LEU A 186 10.42 14.85 2.94
C LEU A 186 10.10 16.11 2.13
N THR A 187 8.96 16.14 1.45
CA THR A 187 8.56 17.30 0.64
C THR A 187 8.31 18.55 1.46
N THR A 188 7.72 18.41 2.66
CA THR A 188 7.53 19.54 3.57
C THR A 188 8.87 20.11 4.02
N ALA A 189 9.83 19.26 4.37
CA ALA A 189 11.16 19.69 4.77
C ALA A 189 11.91 20.41 3.62
N LEU A 190 11.89 19.84 2.43
CA LEU A 190 12.50 20.45 1.24
C LEU A 190 11.87 21.80 0.88
N ALA A 191 10.55 21.89 0.87
CA ALA A 191 9.85 23.14 0.55
C ALA A 191 10.13 24.25 1.58
N ARG A 192 10.40 23.89 2.83
CA ARG A 192 10.67 24.86 3.89
C ARG A 192 12.15 25.21 4.06
N SER A 193 13.03 24.44 3.47
CA SER A 193 14.49 24.63 3.58
C SER A 193 15.05 25.73 2.68
N GLY A 194 14.32 26.14 1.62
CA GLY A 194 14.85 27.04 0.59
C GLY A 194 15.89 26.42 -0.33
N LEU A 195 16.12 25.11 -0.29
CA LEU A 195 17.12 24.42 -1.11
C LEU A 195 16.72 24.26 -2.57
N LEU A 196 15.46 24.48 -2.89
CA LEU A 196 14.88 24.24 -4.22
C LEU A 196 14.42 25.52 -4.93
N GLU A 197 14.84 26.69 -4.43
CA GLU A 197 14.56 28.00 -5.04
C GLU A 197 15.51 28.32 -6.21
#